data_234ad5b2570cdfd297b71a0c21a9d996
#
_entry.id   234ad5b2570cdfd297b71a0c21a9d996
#
_cell.length_a   1.000
_cell.length_b   1.000
_cell.length_c   1.000
_cell.angle_alpha   90.00
_cell.angle_beta   90.00
_cell.angle_gamma   90.00
#
_symmetry.space_group_name_H-M   'P 1'
#
loop_
_entity.id
_entity.type
_entity.pdbx_description
1 polymer ?
#
loop_
_entity_poly.entity_id
_entity_poly.type
_entity_poly.pdbx_seq_one_letter_code
_entity_poly.pdbx_strand_id
1 'polypeptide(L)'
;RAALGFKSDNYRSAIGWKRIPFIWFGSLWQMGGLAIMPFALIVLSGEQTIGPMWAGEVLAGLAFLMTGIGLHMTQTAGLALASDRAPKDKRPRVVALLYVMFLVGMGLSALVIGYLLRDFSNLRLIRVVQGAALFGFIINLIAMWRQESVNPMSKPERAAPYPLFKEAWKDFISVSHNARLIMVVFIGTLAFNMQDVLLEPYGGQVLKLNVSETTLLTVAWAAGALMGLGIAAQRLNKGMDPSNLMNFGVFVGFVAFTCVIFASPILSVVLFFTGTFLIGLGAGLFSVSTLIAAMNLPLTGKSGRGLTLGAWGAAQATGAGLAIAIGGATRDIVNAFALKDSLGGS
;
A
#
# COMPACT_ATOMS: atom_id res chain seq x y z
N ARG A 1 8.22 8.33 4.04
CA ARG A 1 8.75 6.95 4.15
C ARG A 1 10.28 6.90 4.10
N ALA A 2 10.95 7.50 3.09
CA ALA A 2 12.42 7.45 2.98
C ALA A 2 13.14 8.01 4.23
N ALA A 3 12.70 9.18 4.73
CA ALA A 3 13.24 9.77 5.95
C ALA A 3 12.98 8.90 7.21
N LEU A 4 11.82 8.24 7.29
CA LEU A 4 11.50 7.31 8.38
C LEU A 4 12.40 6.07 8.34
N GLY A 5 12.61 5.51 7.14
CA GLY A 5 13.52 4.39 6.92
C GLY A 5 14.95 4.74 7.34
N PHE A 6 15.44 5.90 6.91
CA PHE A 6 16.75 6.41 7.31
C PHE A 6 16.87 6.62 8.82
N LYS A 7 15.86 7.22 9.46
CA LYS A 7 15.84 7.34 10.92
C LYS A 7 15.89 6.00 11.62
N SER A 8 15.17 5.00 11.12
CA SER A 8 15.17 3.66 11.70
C SER A 8 16.50 2.93 11.53
N ASP A 9 17.24 3.18 10.42
CA ASP A 9 18.59 2.66 10.21
C ASP A 9 19.58 3.19 11.23
N ASN A 10 19.44 4.47 11.59
CA ASN A 10 20.38 5.22 12.44
C ASN A 10 19.87 5.41 13.86
N TYR A 11 18.78 4.76 14.25
CA TYR A 11 18.19 4.93 15.57
C TYR A 11 19.08 4.34 16.67
N ARG A 12 19.32 5.10 17.73
CA ARG A 12 20.19 4.77 18.86
C ARG A 12 19.36 4.51 20.10
N SER A 13 18.84 3.30 20.18
CA SER A 13 18.12 2.83 21.36
C SER A 13 19.09 2.46 22.49
N ALA A 14 18.67 2.66 23.74
CA ALA A 14 19.43 2.22 24.93
C ALA A 14 19.68 0.71 24.96
N ILE A 15 18.75 -0.07 24.38
CA ILE A 15 18.79 -1.54 24.35
C ILE A 15 19.26 -2.08 22.98
N GLY A 16 19.58 -1.20 22.04
CA GLY A 16 20.08 -1.55 20.70
C GLY A 16 19.02 -1.85 19.65
N TRP A 17 17.74 -1.73 19.98
CA TRP A 17 16.66 -1.91 18.99
C TRP A 17 16.63 -0.76 18.00
N LYS A 18 16.49 -1.09 16.70
CA LYS A 18 16.46 -0.11 15.61
C LYS A 18 15.07 -0.02 14.96
N ARG A 19 14.43 -1.14 14.70
CA ARG A 19 13.17 -1.25 13.95
C ARG A 19 11.95 -1.28 14.86
N ILE A 20 12.00 -2.03 15.95
CA ILE A 20 10.88 -2.23 16.87
C ILE A 20 10.30 -0.93 17.40
N PRO A 21 11.09 0.08 17.84
CA PRO A 21 10.52 1.35 18.30
C PRO A 21 9.64 2.03 17.25
N PHE A 22 10.02 1.97 15.97
CA PHE A 22 9.23 2.55 14.88
C PHE A 22 7.94 1.78 14.61
N ILE A 23 7.97 0.44 14.70
CA ILE A 23 6.77 -0.39 14.56
C ILE A 23 5.81 -0.10 15.72
N TRP A 24 6.33 0.01 16.93
CA TRP A 24 5.54 0.30 18.12
C TRP A 24 4.87 1.67 18.07
N PHE A 25 5.63 2.73 17.79
CA PHE A 25 5.08 4.08 17.61
C PHE A 25 4.11 4.15 16.42
N GLY A 26 4.43 3.49 15.32
CA GLY A 26 3.54 3.41 14.16
C GLY A 26 2.21 2.75 14.50
N SER A 27 2.23 1.66 15.25
CA SER A 27 1.02 0.98 15.72
C SER A 27 0.17 1.84 16.66
N LEU A 28 0.81 2.64 17.53
CA LEU A 28 0.12 3.60 18.39
C LEU A 28 -0.55 4.73 17.58
N TRP A 29 0.16 5.29 16.61
CA TRP A 29 -0.40 6.33 15.73
C TRP A 29 -1.58 5.80 14.93
N GLN A 30 -1.47 4.58 14.39
CA GLN A 30 -2.55 3.92 13.66
C GLN A 30 -3.76 3.67 14.56
N MET A 31 -3.55 3.14 15.76
CA MET A 31 -4.62 2.91 16.74
C MET A 31 -5.30 4.23 17.13
N GLY A 32 -4.51 5.29 17.41
CA GLY A 32 -5.05 6.62 17.77
C GLY A 32 -5.90 7.21 16.64
N GLY A 33 -5.43 7.15 15.39
CA GLY A 33 -6.18 7.62 14.23
C GLY A 33 -7.49 6.86 14.02
N LEU A 34 -7.46 5.53 14.11
CA LEU A 34 -8.66 4.70 14.02
C LEU A 34 -9.63 4.92 15.21
N ALA A 35 -9.12 5.24 16.39
CA ALA A 35 -9.97 5.57 17.54
C ALA A 35 -10.75 6.87 17.36
N ILE A 36 -10.17 7.86 16.67
CA ILE A 36 -10.79 9.17 16.39
C ILE A 36 -11.73 9.10 15.17
N MET A 37 -11.40 8.26 14.18
CA MET A 37 -12.08 8.20 12.88
C MET A 37 -13.60 8.08 12.94
N PRO A 38 -14.22 7.21 13.76
CA PRO A 38 -15.68 7.08 13.81
C PRO A 38 -16.36 8.36 14.27
N PHE A 39 -15.79 9.09 15.22
CA PHE A 39 -16.33 10.37 15.68
C PHE A 39 -16.24 11.44 14.58
N ALA A 40 -15.14 11.48 13.86
CA ALA A 40 -14.97 12.38 12.72
C ALA A 40 -16.04 12.13 11.65
N LEU A 41 -16.34 10.88 11.34
CA LEU A 41 -17.36 10.49 10.36
C LEU A 41 -18.76 10.87 10.82
N ILE A 42 -19.10 10.73 12.11
CA ILE A 42 -20.38 11.13 12.67
C ILE A 42 -20.57 12.65 12.62
N VAL A 43 -19.52 13.42 12.91
CA VAL A 43 -19.58 14.88 12.79
C VAL A 43 -19.76 15.32 11.34
N LEU A 44 -19.06 14.64 10.38
CA LEU A 44 -19.19 14.93 8.95
C LEU A 44 -20.56 14.56 8.38
N SER A 45 -21.24 13.54 8.91
CA SER A 45 -22.57 13.14 8.44
C SER A 45 -23.68 14.16 8.78
N GLY A 46 -23.38 15.13 9.63
CA GLY A 46 -24.35 16.17 10.05
C GLY A 46 -25.44 15.67 11.00
N GLU A 47 -25.37 14.42 11.45
CA GLU A 47 -26.36 13.83 12.37
C GLU A 47 -26.24 14.40 13.80
N GLN A 48 -25.10 15.00 14.12
CA GLN A 48 -24.90 15.69 15.41
C GLN A 48 -24.29 17.08 15.18
N THR A 49 -25.00 18.10 15.64
CA THR A 49 -24.56 19.51 15.58
C THR A 49 -23.56 19.85 16.70
N ILE A 50 -22.50 19.08 16.82
CA ILE A 50 -21.41 19.34 17.78
C ILE A 50 -20.31 20.13 17.07
N GLY A 51 -20.38 21.45 17.19
CA GLY A 51 -19.37 22.35 16.65
C GLY A 51 -19.57 22.78 15.19
N PRO A 52 -18.70 23.65 14.67
CA PRO A 52 -18.78 24.10 13.29
C PRO A 52 -18.45 22.98 12.30
N MET A 53 -19.04 23.00 11.10
CA MET A 53 -18.88 21.95 10.06
C MET A 53 -17.42 21.66 9.70
N TRP A 54 -16.56 22.69 9.65
CA TRP A 54 -15.14 22.53 9.39
C TRP A 54 -14.39 21.70 10.46
N ALA A 55 -14.92 21.62 11.69
CA ALA A 55 -14.28 20.82 12.75
C ALA A 55 -14.33 19.31 12.43
N GLY A 56 -15.42 18.83 11.80
CA GLY A 56 -15.53 17.44 11.33
C GLY A 56 -14.50 17.13 10.24
N GLU A 57 -14.32 18.04 9.28
CA GLU A 57 -13.34 17.89 8.21
C GLU A 57 -11.91 17.83 8.74
N VAL A 58 -11.56 18.73 9.66
CA VAL A 58 -10.23 18.77 10.31
C VAL A 58 -10.01 17.49 11.13
N LEU A 59 -11.01 17.06 11.90
CA LEU A 59 -10.90 15.85 12.71
C LEU A 59 -10.75 14.61 11.84
N ALA A 60 -11.49 14.51 10.74
CA ALA A 60 -11.35 13.43 9.76
C ALA A 60 -9.96 13.47 9.11
N GLY A 61 -9.51 14.63 8.65
CA GLY A 61 -8.19 14.80 8.09
C GLY A 61 -7.09 14.37 9.06
N LEU A 62 -7.19 14.75 10.34
CA LEU A 62 -6.27 14.34 11.39
C LEU A 62 -6.30 12.82 11.62
N ALA A 63 -7.48 12.19 11.70
CA ALA A 63 -7.65 10.76 11.89
C ALA A 63 -7.02 9.96 10.74
N PHE A 64 -7.27 10.35 9.48
CA PHE A 64 -6.67 9.74 8.30
C PHE A 64 -5.16 9.96 8.26
N LEU A 65 -4.68 11.17 8.57
CA LEU A 65 -3.24 11.47 8.61
C LEU A 65 -2.52 10.61 9.66
N MET A 66 -3.05 10.53 10.87
CA MET A 66 -2.49 9.70 11.95
C MET A 66 -2.45 8.22 11.55
N THR A 67 -3.56 7.69 11.04
CA THR A 67 -3.65 6.30 10.56
C THR A 67 -2.64 6.05 9.45
N GLY A 68 -2.56 6.94 8.47
CA GLY A 68 -1.64 6.84 7.33
C GLY A 68 -0.16 6.92 7.75
N ILE A 69 0.21 7.86 8.62
CA ILE A 69 1.57 7.95 9.17
C ILE A 69 1.92 6.67 9.92
N GLY A 70 1.02 6.19 10.79
CA GLY A 70 1.21 4.97 11.57
C GLY A 70 1.40 3.75 10.69
N LEU A 71 0.54 3.56 9.69
CA LEU A 71 0.63 2.47 8.71
C LEU A 71 1.97 2.49 7.97
N HIS A 72 2.36 3.66 7.44
CA HIS A 72 3.59 3.80 6.67
C HIS A 72 4.84 3.63 7.51
N MET A 73 4.81 4.04 8.77
CA MET A 73 5.90 3.86 9.72
C MET A 73 6.09 2.38 10.07
N THR A 74 5.02 1.70 10.42
CA THR A 74 5.01 0.25 10.71
C THR A 74 5.44 -0.56 9.50
N GLN A 75 4.90 -0.29 8.32
CA GLN A 75 5.23 -0.99 7.09
C GLN A 75 6.70 -0.81 6.68
N THR A 76 7.23 0.43 6.74
CA THR A 76 8.62 0.70 6.35
C THR A 76 9.60 0.01 7.28
N ALA A 77 9.39 0.11 8.60
CA ALA A 77 10.24 -0.53 9.58
C ALA A 77 10.09 -2.07 9.57
N GLY A 78 8.87 -2.57 9.36
CA GLY A 78 8.59 -4.01 9.24
C GLY A 78 9.25 -4.65 8.02
N LEU A 79 9.18 -4.02 6.85
CA LEU A 79 9.88 -4.49 5.65
C LEU A 79 11.41 -4.46 5.82
N ALA A 80 11.94 -3.41 6.46
CA ALA A 80 13.36 -3.34 6.77
C ALA A 80 13.79 -4.46 7.73
N LEU A 81 13.00 -4.72 8.79
CA LEU A 81 13.22 -5.82 9.72
C LEU A 81 13.19 -7.17 9.01
N ALA A 82 12.19 -7.40 8.18
CA ALA A 82 12.09 -8.62 7.37
C ALA A 82 13.29 -8.81 6.45
N SER A 83 13.76 -7.73 5.80
CA SER A 83 14.96 -7.75 4.94
C SER A 83 16.26 -8.00 5.73
N ASP A 84 16.35 -7.48 6.97
CA ASP A 84 17.52 -7.67 7.84
C ASP A 84 17.61 -9.10 8.38
N ARG A 85 16.46 -9.74 8.64
CA ARG A 85 16.36 -11.09 9.22
C ARG A 85 16.37 -12.21 8.19
N ALA A 86 15.82 -11.96 7.00
CA ALA A 86 15.72 -12.98 5.96
C ALA A 86 17.06 -13.19 5.22
N PRO A 87 17.58 -14.44 5.13
CA PRO A 87 18.67 -14.76 4.22
C PRO A 87 18.33 -14.37 2.78
N LYS A 88 19.33 -13.98 1.98
CA LYS A 88 19.11 -13.47 0.62
C LYS A 88 18.32 -14.43 -0.28
N ASP A 89 18.61 -15.72 -0.19
CA ASP A 89 17.96 -16.80 -0.94
C ASP A 89 16.49 -17.02 -0.53
N LYS A 90 16.10 -16.66 0.71
CA LYS A 90 14.73 -16.84 1.23
C LYS A 90 13.85 -15.59 1.18
N ARG A 91 14.41 -14.44 0.84
CA ARG A 91 13.66 -13.17 0.75
C ARG A 91 12.40 -13.25 -0.12
N PRO A 92 12.44 -13.88 -1.32
CA PRO A 92 11.23 -13.99 -2.15
C PRO A 92 10.07 -14.70 -1.44
N ARG A 93 10.38 -15.74 -0.64
CA ARG A 93 9.37 -16.47 0.14
C ARG A 93 8.80 -15.62 1.28
N VAL A 94 9.67 -14.89 1.97
CA VAL A 94 9.26 -14.01 3.07
C VAL A 94 8.36 -12.88 2.55
N VAL A 95 8.74 -12.25 1.44
CA VAL A 95 7.94 -11.21 0.79
C VAL A 95 6.59 -11.74 0.33
N ALA A 96 6.57 -12.89 -0.35
CA ALA A 96 5.32 -13.50 -0.79
C ALA A 96 4.41 -13.84 0.41
N LEU A 97 4.98 -14.38 1.50
CA LEU A 97 4.23 -14.67 2.72
C LEU A 97 3.62 -13.38 3.32
N LEU A 98 4.37 -12.28 3.37
CA LEU A 98 3.87 -11.00 3.88
C LEU A 98 2.68 -10.50 3.05
N TYR A 99 2.76 -10.58 1.73
CA TYR A 99 1.65 -10.19 0.86
C TYR A 99 0.44 -11.11 0.97
N VAL A 100 0.65 -12.43 1.03
CA VAL A 100 -0.43 -13.40 1.24
C VAL A 100 -1.12 -13.14 2.59
N MET A 101 -0.36 -12.97 3.66
CA MET A 101 -0.90 -12.65 4.99
C MET A 101 -1.65 -11.30 4.99
N PHE A 102 -1.16 -10.31 4.25
CA PHE A 102 -1.84 -9.03 4.08
C PHE A 102 -3.22 -9.22 3.40
N LEU A 103 -3.28 -9.95 2.29
CA LEU A 103 -4.53 -10.21 1.56
C LEU A 103 -5.51 -11.07 2.37
N VAL A 104 -5.01 -12.12 3.03
CA VAL A 104 -5.81 -12.97 3.93
C VAL A 104 -6.35 -12.14 5.09
N GLY A 105 -5.50 -11.31 5.72
CA GLY A 105 -5.89 -10.42 6.81
C GLY A 105 -6.95 -9.41 6.36
N MET A 106 -6.79 -8.83 5.18
CA MET A 106 -7.76 -7.89 4.60
C MET A 106 -9.11 -8.58 4.35
N GLY A 107 -9.11 -9.78 3.74
CA GLY A 107 -10.33 -10.54 3.49
C GLY A 107 -11.03 -10.97 4.78
N LEU A 108 -10.30 -11.52 5.75
CA LEU A 108 -10.86 -11.89 7.06
C LEU A 108 -11.41 -10.66 7.81
N SER A 109 -10.69 -9.54 7.79
CA SER A 109 -11.15 -8.30 8.41
C SER A 109 -12.43 -7.80 7.76
N ALA A 110 -12.53 -7.83 6.43
CA ALA A 110 -13.73 -7.43 5.71
C ALA A 110 -14.94 -8.29 6.09
N LEU A 111 -14.77 -9.61 6.17
CA LEU A 111 -15.84 -10.53 6.59
C LEU A 111 -16.28 -10.29 8.04
N VAL A 112 -15.32 -10.17 8.97
CA VAL A 112 -15.61 -9.96 10.40
C VAL A 112 -16.27 -8.61 10.61
N ILE A 113 -15.72 -7.54 10.06
CA ILE A 113 -16.25 -6.17 10.22
C ILE A 113 -17.60 -6.07 9.52
N GLY A 114 -17.77 -6.63 8.32
CA GLY A 114 -19.05 -6.67 7.61
C GLY A 114 -20.13 -7.39 8.41
N TYR A 115 -19.81 -8.55 9.01
CA TYR A 115 -20.74 -9.24 9.90
C TYR A 115 -21.10 -8.44 11.15
N LEU A 116 -20.13 -7.81 11.80
CA LEU A 116 -20.34 -7.01 13.00
C LEU A 116 -21.16 -5.72 12.72
N LEU A 117 -21.06 -5.16 11.51
CA LEU A 117 -21.79 -3.96 11.08
C LEU A 117 -23.10 -4.26 10.36
N ARG A 118 -23.55 -5.51 10.31
CA ARG A 118 -24.78 -5.94 9.62
C ARG A 118 -26.00 -5.11 10.08
N ASP A 119 -26.18 -4.95 11.39
CA ASP A 119 -27.22 -4.07 11.95
C ASP A 119 -26.56 -2.74 12.30
N PHE A 120 -26.46 -1.85 11.34
CA PHE A 120 -25.71 -0.60 11.46
C PHE A 120 -26.30 0.33 12.53
N SER A 121 -25.45 0.90 13.37
CA SER A 121 -25.69 2.06 14.21
C SER A 121 -24.39 2.81 14.47
N ASN A 122 -24.47 4.11 14.72
CA ASN A 122 -23.29 4.93 14.99
C ASN A 122 -22.49 4.40 16.19
N LEU A 123 -23.16 3.96 17.23
CA LEU A 123 -22.52 3.36 18.40
C LEU A 123 -21.81 2.04 18.06
N ARG A 124 -22.45 1.22 17.20
CA ARG A 124 -21.84 -0.04 16.74
C ARG A 124 -20.62 0.23 15.87
N LEU A 125 -20.68 1.22 14.97
CA LEU A 125 -19.53 1.64 14.18
C LEU A 125 -18.34 2.03 15.06
N ILE A 126 -18.57 2.88 16.08
CA ILE A 126 -17.53 3.28 17.04
C ILE A 126 -16.90 2.05 17.70
N ARG A 127 -17.72 1.16 18.26
CA ARG A 127 -17.24 -0.05 18.96
C ARG A 127 -16.46 -0.99 18.06
N VAL A 128 -16.92 -1.20 16.84
CA VAL A 128 -16.26 -2.11 15.87
C VAL A 128 -14.92 -1.54 15.41
N VAL A 129 -14.87 -0.26 15.03
CA VAL A 129 -13.63 0.36 14.54
C VAL A 129 -12.59 0.48 15.66
N GLN A 130 -12.99 0.93 16.86
CA GLN A 130 -12.09 1.02 18.01
C GLN A 130 -11.65 -0.36 18.50
N GLY A 131 -12.55 -1.35 18.51
CA GLY A 131 -12.24 -2.74 18.83
C GLY A 131 -11.23 -3.34 17.85
N ALA A 132 -11.41 -3.11 16.54
CA ALA A 132 -10.46 -3.53 15.52
C ALA A 132 -9.09 -2.84 15.66
N ALA A 133 -9.07 -1.55 16.00
CA ALA A 133 -7.85 -0.80 16.26
C ALA A 133 -7.07 -1.36 17.44
N LEU A 134 -7.75 -1.62 18.56
CA LEU A 134 -7.15 -2.22 19.76
C LEU A 134 -6.65 -3.65 19.48
N PHE A 135 -7.45 -4.46 18.79
CA PHE A 135 -7.08 -5.83 18.41
C PHE A 135 -5.85 -5.84 17.51
N GLY A 136 -5.80 -4.97 16.49
CA GLY A 136 -4.65 -4.81 15.61
C GLY A 136 -3.40 -4.36 16.37
N PHE A 137 -3.54 -3.44 17.33
CA PHE A 137 -2.43 -3.02 18.20
C PHE A 137 -1.89 -4.19 19.05
N ILE A 138 -2.77 -4.97 19.68
CA ILE A 138 -2.37 -6.15 20.47
C ILE A 138 -1.63 -7.18 19.63
N ILE A 139 -2.15 -7.50 18.42
CA ILE A 139 -1.48 -8.42 17.50
C ILE A 139 -0.10 -7.90 17.11
N ASN A 140 0.05 -6.59 16.83
CA ASN A 140 1.34 -6.00 16.54
C ASN A 140 2.32 -6.10 17.73
N LEU A 141 1.85 -5.92 18.96
CA LEU A 141 2.69 -6.14 20.16
C LEU A 141 3.20 -7.58 20.24
N ILE A 142 2.32 -8.55 20.00
CA ILE A 142 2.68 -9.97 20.00
C ILE A 142 3.68 -10.25 18.86
N ALA A 143 3.43 -9.70 17.65
CA ALA A 143 4.29 -9.89 16.49
C ALA A 143 5.69 -9.29 16.67
N MET A 144 5.83 -8.23 17.45
CA MET A 144 7.13 -7.61 17.77
C MET A 144 7.96 -8.40 18.78
N TRP A 145 7.37 -9.38 19.46
CA TRP A 145 8.03 -10.12 20.52
C TRP A 145 9.28 -10.84 20.02
N ARG A 146 10.44 -10.55 20.62
CA ARG A 146 11.75 -11.16 20.29
C ARG A 146 12.21 -11.01 18.83
N GLN A 147 11.70 -10.03 18.11
CA GLN A 147 12.11 -9.79 16.70
C GLN A 147 13.50 -9.15 16.58
N GLU A 148 13.93 -8.33 17.52
CA GLU A 148 15.29 -7.80 17.58
C GLU A 148 15.98 -8.29 18.87
N SER A 149 17.27 -8.64 18.74
CA SER A 149 18.11 -8.99 19.89
C SER A 149 18.47 -7.74 20.69
N VAL A 150 18.53 -7.87 21.99
CA VAL A 150 19.07 -6.82 22.86
C VAL A 150 20.58 -6.78 22.65
N ASN A 151 21.07 -5.68 22.09
CA ASN A 151 22.48 -5.43 21.85
C ASN A 151 22.78 -3.94 22.13
N PRO A 152 23.01 -3.57 23.39
CA PRO A 152 23.26 -2.17 23.77
C PRO A 152 24.47 -1.62 23.03
N MET A 153 24.31 -0.44 22.45
CA MET A 153 25.39 0.25 21.77
C MET A 153 26.54 0.59 22.72
N SER A 154 27.76 0.42 22.26
CA SER A 154 28.95 0.87 22.97
C SER A 154 29.00 2.41 23.09
N LYS A 155 29.78 2.92 24.04
CA LYS A 155 29.95 4.38 24.25
C LYS A 155 30.45 5.09 22.96
N PRO A 156 31.46 4.56 22.23
CA PRO A 156 31.93 5.20 21.00
C PRO A 156 30.86 5.19 19.88
N GLU A 157 30.07 4.14 19.75
CA GLU A 157 28.97 4.10 18.78
C GLU A 157 27.90 5.13 19.07
N ARG A 158 27.59 5.39 20.34
CA ARG A 158 26.66 6.45 20.75
C ARG A 158 27.18 7.85 20.48
N ALA A 159 28.50 8.07 20.62
CA ALA A 159 29.15 9.36 20.44
C ALA A 159 29.42 9.69 18.95
N ALA A 160 29.37 8.72 18.05
CA ALA A 160 29.63 8.92 16.64
C ALA A 160 28.64 9.97 16.04
N PRO A 161 29.08 10.86 15.13
CA PRO A 161 28.19 11.85 14.52
C PRO A 161 27.02 11.20 13.80
N TYR A 162 25.83 11.80 13.88
CA TYR A 162 24.67 11.33 13.12
C TYR A 162 24.88 11.61 11.62
N PRO A 163 24.69 10.64 10.74
CA PRO A 163 24.71 10.90 9.31
C PRO A 163 23.56 11.82 8.91
N LEU A 164 23.78 12.72 7.96
CA LEU A 164 22.76 13.62 7.45
C LEU A 164 21.90 12.89 6.40
N PHE A 165 20.58 12.98 6.54
CA PHE A 165 19.64 12.41 5.56
C PHE A 165 19.91 12.89 4.14
N LYS A 166 20.19 14.19 3.97
CA LYS A 166 20.46 14.81 2.67
C LYS A 166 21.64 14.16 1.95
N GLU A 167 22.71 13.85 2.68
CA GLU A 167 23.90 13.19 2.13
C GLU A 167 23.58 11.75 1.74
N ALA A 168 22.98 11.00 2.64
CA ALA A 168 22.60 9.61 2.36
C ALA A 168 21.59 9.50 1.19
N TRP A 169 20.67 10.45 1.08
CA TRP A 169 19.73 10.53 -0.04
C TRP A 169 20.44 10.87 -1.36
N LYS A 170 21.38 11.82 -1.32
CA LYS A 170 22.19 12.16 -2.50
C LYS A 170 23.04 10.97 -2.96
N ASP A 171 23.69 10.29 -2.03
CA ASP A 171 24.48 9.08 -2.32
C ASP A 171 23.58 7.98 -2.93
N PHE A 172 22.39 7.77 -2.37
CA PHE A 172 21.44 6.79 -2.86
C PHE A 172 20.98 7.06 -4.30
N ILE A 173 20.59 8.31 -4.60
CA ILE A 173 20.10 8.69 -5.94
C ILE A 173 21.24 8.85 -6.96
N SER A 174 22.46 9.15 -6.55
CA SER A 174 23.60 9.27 -7.46
C SER A 174 23.91 7.97 -8.20
N VAL A 175 23.51 6.83 -7.63
CA VAL A 175 23.57 5.54 -8.31
C VAL A 175 22.42 5.43 -9.31
N SER A 176 22.73 5.50 -10.60
CA SER A 176 21.75 5.49 -11.71
C SER A 176 20.76 4.32 -11.63
N HIS A 177 21.21 3.14 -11.19
CA HIS A 177 20.35 1.97 -11.03
C HIS A 177 19.28 2.17 -9.93
N ASN A 178 19.64 2.80 -8.81
CA ASN A 178 18.71 3.07 -7.71
C ASN A 178 17.63 4.07 -8.13
N ALA A 179 18.04 5.20 -8.74
CA ALA A 179 17.12 6.21 -9.24
C ALA A 179 16.13 5.63 -10.28
N ARG A 180 16.65 4.79 -11.19
CA ARG A 180 15.83 4.12 -12.20
C ARG A 180 14.81 3.18 -11.57
N LEU A 181 15.22 2.37 -10.59
CA LEU A 181 14.29 1.47 -9.88
C LEU A 181 13.16 2.26 -9.21
N ILE A 182 13.50 3.34 -8.50
CA ILE A 182 12.50 4.18 -7.82
C ILE A 182 11.51 4.80 -8.82
N MET A 183 12.02 5.27 -9.98
CA MET A 183 11.16 5.82 -11.05
C MET A 183 10.24 4.74 -11.65
N VAL A 184 10.75 3.53 -11.89
CA VAL A 184 9.96 2.40 -12.39
C VAL A 184 8.88 2.01 -11.38
N VAL A 185 9.21 1.95 -10.10
CA VAL A 185 8.23 1.69 -9.02
C VAL A 185 7.13 2.75 -9.01
N PHE A 186 7.51 4.01 -9.10
CA PHE A 186 6.55 5.13 -9.11
C PHE A 186 5.59 5.05 -10.32
N ILE A 187 6.12 4.96 -11.53
CA ILE A 187 5.33 4.93 -12.77
C ILE A 187 4.46 3.66 -12.83
N GLY A 188 5.04 2.50 -12.53
CA GLY A 188 4.31 1.25 -12.57
C GLY A 188 3.20 1.20 -11.52
N THR A 189 3.45 1.69 -10.30
CA THR A 189 2.41 1.78 -9.28
C THR A 189 1.30 2.75 -9.69
N LEU A 190 1.66 3.90 -10.26
CA LEU A 190 0.68 4.85 -10.80
C LEU A 190 -0.20 4.18 -11.86
N ALA A 191 0.40 3.50 -12.83
CA ALA A 191 -0.33 2.83 -13.90
C ALA A 191 -1.28 1.73 -13.38
N PHE A 192 -0.79 0.84 -12.50
CA PHE A 192 -1.61 -0.25 -11.97
C PHE A 192 -2.72 0.21 -11.02
N ASN A 193 -2.55 1.33 -10.29
CA ASN A 193 -3.57 1.80 -9.34
C ASN A 193 -4.60 2.76 -9.96
N MET A 194 -4.40 3.27 -11.18
CA MET A 194 -5.45 4.07 -11.85
C MET A 194 -6.76 3.30 -12.02
N GLN A 195 -6.70 1.98 -12.17
CA GLN A 195 -7.86 1.12 -12.29
C GLN A 195 -8.77 1.14 -11.05
N ASP A 196 -8.24 1.40 -9.85
CA ASP A 196 -9.01 1.35 -8.58
C ASP A 196 -10.20 2.33 -8.59
N VAL A 197 -10.08 3.45 -9.31
CA VAL A 197 -11.12 4.48 -9.42
C VAL A 197 -11.97 4.33 -10.67
N LEU A 198 -11.44 3.69 -11.71
CA LEU A 198 -12.07 3.66 -13.05
C LEU A 198 -12.84 2.38 -13.34
N LEU A 199 -12.40 1.23 -12.81
CA LEU A 199 -12.89 -0.07 -13.25
C LEU A 199 -14.35 -0.32 -12.85
N GLU A 200 -14.73 -0.07 -11.60
CA GLU A 200 -16.10 -0.28 -11.12
C GLU A 200 -17.10 0.67 -11.80
N PRO A 201 -16.86 2.00 -11.86
CA PRO A 201 -17.73 2.89 -12.61
C PRO A 201 -17.85 2.54 -14.08
N TYR A 202 -16.75 2.17 -14.73
CA TYR A 202 -16.76 1.75 -16.14
C TYR A 202 -17.63 0.50 -16.34
N GLY A 203 -17.47 -0.52 -15.50
CA GLY A 203 -18.30 -1.72 -15.51
C GLY A 203 -19.80 -1.41 -15.36
N GLY A 204 -20.15 -0.58 -14.38
CA GLY A 204 -21.55 -0.21 -14.12
C GLY A 204 -22.16 0.72 -15.18
N GLN A 205 -21.43 1.75 -15.62
CA GLN A 205 -21.97 2.77 -16.53
C GLN A 205 -21.93 2.33 -17.99
N VAL A 206 -20.84 1.69 -18.43
CA VAL A 206 -20.62 1.34 -19.84
C VAL A 206 -21.10 -0.07 -20.17
N LEU A 207 -20.74 -1.06 -19.35
CA LEU A 207 -21.13 -2.46 -19.58
C LEU A 207 -22.45 -2.85 -18.91
N LYS A 208 -23.10 -1.89 -18.18
CA LYS A 208 -24.38 -2.09 -17.47
C LYS A 208 -24.36 -3.21 -16.45
N LEU A 209 -23.19 -3.47 -15.84
CA LEU A 209 -23.05 -4.46 -14.77
C LEU A 209 -23.82 -4.01 -13.52
N ASN A 210 -24.47 -4.95 -12.86
CA ASN A 210 -25.12 -4.69 -11.58
C ASN A 210 -24.09 -4.65 -10.42
N VAL A 211 -24.53 -4.21 -9.24
CA VAL A 211 -23.64 -4.07 -8.06
C VAL A 211 -22.96 -5.38 -7.66
N SER A 212 -23.66 -6.50 -7.79
CA SER A 212 -23.09 -7.83 -7.49
C SER A 212 -21.98 -8.18 -8.48
N GLU A 213 -22.18 -7.92 -9.76
CA GLU A 213 -21.18 -8.16 -10.82
C GLU A 213 -19.97 -7.24 -10.68
N THR A 214 -20.15 -5.97 -10.33
CA THR A 214 -19.00 -5.07 -10.08
C THR A 214 -18.20 -5.50 -8.85
N THR A 215 -18.86 -6.02 -7.82
CA THR A 215 -18.16 -6.61 -6.66
C THR A 215 -17.32 -7.82 -7.06
N LEU A 216 -17.77 -8.64 -8.01
CA LEU A 216 -16.99 -9.78 -8.54
C LEU A 216 -15.72 -9.33 -9.27
N LEU A 217 -15.63 -8.10 -9.77
CA LEU A 217 -14.40 -7.55 -10.36
C LEU A 217 -13.28 -7.48 -9.30
N THR A 218 -13.60 -7.06 -8.08
CA THR A 218 -12.64 -7.04 -6.96
C THR A 218 -12.14 -8.46 -6.65
N VAL A 219 -13.02 -9.45 -6.71
CA VAL A 219 -12.65 -10.87 -6.52
C VAL A 219 -11.74 -11.35 -7.65
N ALA A 220 -12.06 -11.03 -8.91
CA ALA A 220 -11.26 -11.39 -10.08
C ALA A 220 -9.85 -10.76 -9.99
N TRP A 221 -9.77 -9.47 -9.65
CA TRP A 221 -8.51 -8.77 -9.41
C TRP A 221 -7.69 -9.42 -8.29
N ALA A 222 -8.31 -9.71 -7.15
CA ALA A 222 -7.63 -10.33 -6.00
C ALA A 222 -7.12 -11.74 -6.33
N ALA A 223 -7.91 -12.54 -7.06
CA ALA A 223 -7.48 -13.85 -7.52
C ALA A 223 -6.27 -13.76 -8.46
N GLY A 224 -6.29 -12.80 -9.40
CA GLY A 224 -5.16 -12.50 -10.28
C GLY A 224 -3.92 -12.09 -9.48
N ALA A 225 -4.09 -11.18 -8.52
CA ALA A 225 -3.00 -10.71 -7.66
C ALA A 225 -2.38 -11.86 -6.85
N LEU A 226 -3.18 -12.70 -6.22
CA LEU A 226 -2.71 -13.89 -5.49
C LEU A 226 -1.92 -14.84 -6.39
N MET A 227 -2.42 -15.10 -7.60
CA MET A 227 -1.72 -15.93 -8.57
C MET A 227 -0.40 -15.29 -9.00
N GLY A 228 -0.38 -13.97 -9.26
CA GLY A 228 0.83 -13.21 -9.59
C GLY A 228 1.88 -13.27 -8.47
N LEU A 229 1.47 -13.09 -7.21
CA LEU A 229 2.33 -13.23 -6.04
C LEU A 229 2.94 -14.63 -5.94
N GLY A 230 2.13 -15.68 -6.15
CA GLY A 230 2.57 -17.08 -6.12
C GLY A 230 3.58 -17.40 -7.21
N ILE A 231 3.31 -16.97 -8.45
CA ILE A 231 4.24 -17.12 -9.59
C ILE A 231 5.53 -16.36 -9.32
N ALA A 232 5.45 -15.11 -8.84
CA ALA A 232 6.63 -14.30 -8.51
C ALA A 232 7.51 -15.00 -7.47
N ALA A 233 6.91 -15.47 -6.37
CA ALA A 233 7.63 -16.18 -5.33
C ALA A 233 8.34 -17.44 -5.86
N GLN A 234 7.64 -18.22 -6.68
CA GLN A 234 8.19 -19.46 -7.25
C GLN A 234 9.34 -19.18 -8.22
N ARG A 235 9.18 -18.20 -9.13
CA ARG A 235 10.18 -17.87 -10.15
C ARG A 235 11.42 -17.23 -9.55
N LEU A 236 11.26 -16.31 -8.60
CA LEU A 236 12.37 -15.68 -7.88
C LEU A 236 13.14 -16.67 -7.00
N ASN A 237 12.44 -17.65 -6.37
CA ASN A 237 13.11 -18.73 -5.65
C ASN A 237 13.93 -19.66 -6.55
N LYS A 238 13.55 -19.78 -7.83
CA LYS A 238 14.32 -20.53 -8.83
C LYS A 238 15.48 -19.72 -9.44
N GLY A 239 15.75 -18.51 -8.91
CA GLY A 239 16.86 -17.67 -9.34
C GLY A 239 16.58 -16.77 -10.55
N MET A 240 15.31 -16.60 -10.93
CA MET A 240 14.95 -15.63 -11.96
C MET A 240 15.30 -14.22 -11.51
N ASP A 241 15.86 -13.41 -12.42
CA ASP A 241 16.16 -12.00 -12.16
C ASP A 241 14.86 -11.22 -11.89
N PRO A 242 14.78 -10.44 -10.79
CA PRO A 242 13.63 -9.60 -10.50
C PRO A 242 13.26 -8.64 -11.63
N SER A 243 14.24 -8.14 -12.39
CA SER A 243 14.00 -7.21 -13.50
C SER A 243 13.24 -7.88 -14.65
N ASN A 244 13.55 -9.11 -14.97
CA ASN A 244 12.86 -9.87 -16.01
C ASN A 244 11.42 -10.17 -15.63
N LEU A 245 11.20 -10.51 -14.37
CA LEU A 245 9.86 -10.79 -13.87
C LEU A 245 9.01 -9.51 -13.77
N MET A 246 9.64 -8.39 -13.40
CA MET A 246 9.00 -7.07 -13.41
C MET A 246 8.55 -6.68 -14.82
N ASN A 247 9.42 -6.83 -15.82
CA ASN A 247 9.10 -6.57 -17.23
C ASN A 247 7.95 -7.47 -17.72
N PHE A 248 7.95 -8.75 -17.33
CA PHE A 248 6.85 -9.65 -17.63
C PHE A 248 5.53 -9.18 -16.98
N GLY A 249 5.56 -8.72 -15.72
CA GLY A 249 4.40 -8.13 -15.04
C GLY A 249 3.85 -6.91 -15.77
N VAL A 250 4.73 -6.02 -16.26
CA VAL A 250 4.34 -4.85 -17.06
C VAL A 250 3.72 -5.30 -18.39
N PHE A 251 4.29 -6.28 -19.06
CA PHE A 251 3.72 -6.83 -20.30
C PHE A 251 2.31 -7.40 -20.09
N VAL A 252 2.11 -8.17 -19.02
CA VAL A 252 0.78 -8.67 -18.62
C VAL A 252 -0.17 -7.49 -18.37
N GLY A 253 0.29 -6.42 -17.74
CA GLY A 253 -0.49 -5.19 -17.55
C GLY A 253 -0.92 -4.56 -18.88
N PHE A 254 -0.05 -4.48 -19.87
CA PHE A 254 -0.41 -3.99 -21.21
C PHE A 254 -1.53 -4.81 -21.85
N VAL A 255 -1.40 -6.14 -21.82
CA VAL A 255 -2.44 -7.04 -22.33
C VAL A 255 -3.75 -6.84 -21.55
N ALA A 256 -3.67 -6.72 -20.24
CA ALA A 256 -4.80 -6.54 -19.36
C ALA A 256 -5.59 -5.25 -19.67
N PHE A 257 -4.92 -4.12 -19.75
CA PHE A 257 -5.56 -2.84 -20.10
C PHE A 257 -6.11 -2.85 -21.53
N THR A 258 -5.44 -3.52 -22.46
CA THR A 258 -5.97 -3.73 -23.83
C THR A 258 -7.29 -4.50 -23.78
N CYS A 259 -7.37 -5.59 -22.99
CA CYS A 259 -8.62 -6.33 -22.80
C CYS A 259 -9.74 -5.45 -22.23
N VAL A 260 -9.44 -4.61 -21.24
CA VAL A 260 -10.42 -3.69 -20.64
C VAL A 260 -10.91 -2.65 -21.65
N ILE A 261 -10.01 -2.04 -22.43
CA ILE A 261 -10.35 -1.04 -23.44
C ILE A 261 -11.25 -1.65 -24.52
N PHE A 262 -10.92 -2.84 -25.02
CA PHE A 262 -11.69 -3.51 -26.08
C PHE A 262 -12.97 -4.19 -25.56
N ALA A 263 -13.16 -4.32 -24.24
CA ALA A 263 -14.36 -4.93 -23.69
C ALA A 263 -15.64 -4.16 -24.06
N SER A 264 -15.60 -2.82 -24.10
CA SER A 264 -16.76 -2.00 -24.47
C SER A 264 -17.12 -2.07 -25.96
N PRO A 265 -16.20 -1.86 -26.91
CA PRO A 265 -16.52 -1.96 -28.34
C PRO A 265 -17.08 -3.33 -28.74
N ILE A 266 -16.63 -4.40 -28.07
CA ILE A 266 -17.04 -5.79 -28.34
C ILE A 266 -18.25 -6.21 -27.47
N LEU A 267 -18.65 -5.37 -26.51
CA LEU A 267 -19.70 -5.64 -25.52
C LEU A 267 -19.48 -6.97 -24.76
N SER A 268 -18.22 -7.30 -24.47
CA SER A 268 -17.84 -8.57 -23.85
C SER A 268 -17.51 -8.40 -22.38
N VAL A 269 -18.43 -8.79 -21.53
CA VAL A 269 -18.23 -8.87 -20.07
C VAL A 269 -17.11 -9.85 -19.71
N VAL A 270 -16.98 -10.96 -20.46
CA VAL A 270 -15.92 -11.95 -20.25
C VAL A 270 -14.54 -11.34 -20.47
N LEU A 271 -14.37 -10.53 -21.52
CA LEU A 271 -13.12 -9.84 -21.83
C LEU A 271 -12.76 -8.83 -20.73
N PHE A 272 -13.77 -8.16 -20.18
CA PHE A 272 -13.59 -7.21 -19.06
C PHE A 272 -13.11 -7.90 -17.78
N PHE A 273 -13.74 -9.01 -17.39
CA PHE A 273 -13.31 -9.80 -16.23
C PHE A 273 -11.91 -10.41 -16.44
N THR A 274 -11.61 -10.89 -17.65
CA THR A 274 -10.28 -11.38 -18.00
C THR A 274 -9.23 -10.27 -17.86
N GLY A 275 -9.52 -9.07 -18.37
CA GLY A 275 -8.67 -7.90 -18.21
C GLY A 275 -8.43 -7.54 -16.74
N THR A 276 -9.49 -7.52 -15.93
CA THR A 276 -9.42 -7.25 -14.48
C THR A 276 -8.55 -8.28 -13.76
N PHE A 277 -8.72 -9.55 -14.05
CA PHE A 277 -7.89 -10.62 -13.49
C PHE A 277 -6.41 -10.45 -13.89
N LEU A 278 -6.13 -10.15 -15.16
CA LEU A 278 -4.77 -9.92 -15.66
C LEU A 278 -4.14 -8.64 -15.07
N ILE A 279 -4.92 -7.57 -14.77
CA ILE A 279 -4.43 -6.41 -14.04
C ILE A 279 -3.91 -6.85 -12.66
N GLY A 280 -4.69 -7.63 -11.92
CA GLY A 280 -4.29 -8.18 -10.63
C GLY A 280 -3.01 -9.01 -10.74
N LEU A 281 -2.95 -9.92 -11.72
CA LEU A 281 -1.81 -10.78 -11.95
C LEU A 281 -0.54 -9.98 -12.25
N GLY A 282 -0.62 -9.01 -13.17
CA GLY A 282 0.49 -8.11 -13.50
C GLY A 282 0.95 -7.28 -12.30
N ALA A 283 0.01 -6.72 -11.54
CA ALA A 283 0.29 -5.95 -10.31
C ALA A 283 0.98 -6.80 -9.24
N GLY A 284 0.55 -8.05 -9.04
CA GLY A 284 1.18 -8.99 -8.11
C GLY A 284 2.61 -9.33 -8.50
N LEU A 285 2.85 -9.66 -9.78
CA LEU A 285 4.19 -9.90 -10.32
C LEU A 285 5.09 -8.68 -10.15
N PHE A 286 4.61 -7.50 -10.51
CA PHE A 286 5.34 -6.24 -10.43
C PHE A 286 5.70 -5.87 -8.98
N SER A 287 4.74 -5.95 -8.06
CA SER A 287 4.94 -5.55 -6.66
C SER A 287 6.00 -6.38 -5.95
N VAL A 288 5.97 -7.71 -6.09
CA VAL A 288 6.98 -8.60 -5.48
C VAL A 288 8.34 -8.38 -6.13
N SER A 289 8.38 -8.29 -7.45
CA SER A 289 9.64 -8.14 -8.18
C SER A 289 10.36 -6.84 -7.83
N THR A 290 9.63 -5.73 -7.77
CA THR A 290 10.20 -4.42 -7.40
C THR A 290 10.65 -4.38 -5.94
N LEU A 291 9.91 -5.01 -5.02
CA LEU A 291 10.31 -5.08 -3.62
C LEU A 291 11.58 -5.93 -3.45
N ILE A 292 11.67 -7.09 -4.11
CA ILE A 292 12.87 -7.93 -4.07
C ILE A 292 14.06 -7.22 -4.72
N ALA A 293 13.84 -6.52 -5.84
CA ALA A 293 14.89 -5.68 -6.45
C ALA A 293 15.40 -4.63 -5.46
N ALA A 294 14.49 -3.93 -4.76
CA ALA A 294 14.85 -2.95 -3.73
C ALA A 294 15.60 -3.58 -2.54
N MET A 295 15.19 -4.77 -2.08
CA MET A 295 15.86 -5.51 -1.00
C MET A 295 17.26 -5.99 -1.40
N ASN A 296 17.53 -6.19 -2.70
CA ASN A 296 18.80 -6.68 -3.23
C ASN A 296 19.73 -5.54 -3.68
N LEU A 297 19.30 -4.29 -3.65
CA LEU A 297 20.17 -3.16 -3.96
C LEU A 297 21.42 -3.18 -3.07
N PRO A 298 22.61 -2.93 -3.64
CA PRO A 298 23.82 -2.78 -2.86
C PRO A 298 23.68 -1.56 -1.92
N LEU A 299 24.07 -1.74 -0.66
CA LEU A 299 24.14 -0.63 0.28
C LEU A 299 25.40 0.18 -0.05
N THR A 300 25.22 1.42 -0.49
CA THR A 300 26.32 2.31 -0.90
C THR A 300 26.43 3.49 0.07
N GLY A 301 27.65 3.83 0.45
CA GLY A 301 27.92 4.97 1.32
C GLY A 301 27.19 4.90 2.66
N LYS A 302 26.41 5.96 2.98
CA LYS A 302 25.62 6.08 4.22
C LYS A 302 24.19 5.54 4.08
N SER A 303 23.84 4.87 2.96
CA SER A 303 22.50 4.35 2.73
C SER A 303 22.31 2.99 3.42
N GLY A 304 21.29 2.90 4.27
CA GLY A 304 20.86 1.66 4.91
C GLY A 304 19.65 1.03 4.20
N ARG A 305 19.25 -0.18 4.62
CA ARG A 305 18.08 -0.87 4.07
C ARG A 305 16.78 -0.16 4.35
N GLY A 306 16.66 0.52 5.48
CA GLY A 306 15.50 1.33 5.83
C GLY A 306 15.33 2.52 4.86
N LEU A 307 16.42 3.21 4.51
CA LEU A 307 16.38 4.26 3.50
C LEU A 307 15.93 3.71 2.15
N THR A 308 16.51 2.60 1.70
CA THR A 308 16.20 1.97 0.40
C THR A 308 14.73 1.55 0.31
N LEU A 309 14.25 0.81 1.31
CA LEU A 309 12.86 0.35 1.37
C LEU A 309 11.87 1.48 1.65
N GLY A 310 12.31 2.49 2.41
CA GLY A 310 11.57 3.72 2.59
C GLY A 310 11.42 4.52 1.29
N ALA A 311 12.44 4.57 0.45
CA ALA A 311 12.40 5.19 -0.89
C ALA A 311 11.45 4.41 -1.82
N TRP A 312 11.56 3.09 -1.87
CA TRP A 312 10.64 2.22 -2.60
C TRP A 312 9.19 2.45 -2.15
N GLY A 313 8.92 2.41 -0.84
CA GLY A 313 7.58 2.62 -0.32
C GLY A 313 7.07 4.07 -0.49
N ALA A 314 7.96 5.07 -0.56
CA ALA A 314 7.58 6.44 -0.89
C ALA A 314 7.12 6.54 -2.35
N ALA A 315 7.86 5.95 -3.28
CA ALA A 315 7.49 5.89 -4.69
C ALA A 315 6.13 5.21 -4.89
N GLN A 316 5.91 4.07 -4.21
CA GLN A 316 4.64 3.36 -4.23
C GLN A 316 3.47 4.22 -3.70
N ALA A 317 3.61 4.78 -2.50
CA ALA A 317 2.55 5.56 -1.89
C ALA A 317 2.21 6.83 -2.69
N THR A 318 3.22 7.49 -3.24
CA THR A 318 3.03 8.69 -4.07
C THR A 318 2.40 8.31 -5.41
N GLY A 319 2.85 7.23 -6.06
CA GLY A 319 2.28 6.71 -7.30
C GLY A 319 0.80 6.33 -7.14
N ALA A 320 0.47 5.58 -6.08
CA ALA A 320 -0.92 5.20 -5.79
C ALA A 320 -1.81 6.42 -5.48
N GLY A 321 -1.33 7.37 -4.65
CA GLY A 321 -2.09 8.58 -4.34
C GLY A 321 -2.35 9.45 -5.57
N LEU A 322 -1.34 9.62 -6.43
CA LEU A 322 -1.50 10.36 -7.69
C LEU A 322 -2.41 9.62 -8.68
N ALA A 323 -2.35 8.29 -8.74
CA ALA A 323 -3.24 7.48 -9.57
C ALA A 323 -4.71 7.73 -9.22
N ILE A 324 -5.05 7.71 -7.94
CA ILE A 324 -6.40 7.99 -7.44
C ILE A 324 -6.82 9.44 -7.80
N ALA A 325 -5.94 10.41 -7.54
CA ALA A 325 -6.22 11.81 -7.81
C ALA A 325 -6.44 12.09 -9.32
N ILE A 326 -5.52 11.59 -10.17
CA ILE A 326 -5.60 11.76 -11.63
C ILE A 326 -6.80 10.98 -12.18
N GLY A 327 -7.00 9.73 -11.75
CA GLY A 327 -8.12 8.90 -12.18
C GLY A 327 -9.47 9.53 -11.82
N GLY A 328 -9.62 10.03 -10.59
CA GLY A 328 -10.82 10.73 -10.14
C GLY A 328 -11.07 12.01 -10.94
N ALA A 329 -10.06 12.88 -11.08
CA ALA A 329 -10.17 14.11 -11.86
C ALA A 329 -10.52 13.85 -13.33
N THR A 330 -9.89 12.84 -13.95
CA THR A 330 -10.19 12.46 -15.34
C THR A 330 -11.64 12.00 -15.49
N ARG A 331 -12.12 11.15 -14.57
CA ARG A 331 -13.50 10.69 -14.55
C ARG A 331 -14.49 11.86 -14.43
N ASP A 332 -14.24 12.79 -13.52
CA ASP A 332 -15.12 13.94 -13.28
C ASP A 332 -15.15 14.88 -14.50
N ILE A 333 -14.00 15.11 -15.12
CA ILE A 333 -13.89 15.90 -16.36
C ILE A 333 -14.69 15.23 -17.49
N VAL A 334 -14.51 13.94 -17.74
CA VAL A 334 -15.22 13.20 -18.79
C VAL A 334 -16.74 13.22 -18.54
N ASN A 335 -17.18 13.02 -17.29
CA ASN A 335 -18.60 13.09 -16.95
C ASN A 335 -19.18 14.49 -17.15
N ALA A 336 -18.43 15.57 -16.85
CA ALA A 336 -18.86 16.94 -17.07
C ALA A 336 -19.04 17.26 -18.57
N PHE A 337 -18.16 16.75 -19.43
CA PHE A 337 -18.30 16.90 -20.88
C PHE A 337 -19.49 16.10 -21.43
N ALA A 338 -19.67 14.85 -21.01
CA ALA A 338 -20.78 14.00 -21.41
C ALA A 338 -22.15 14.61 -21.04
N LEU A 339 -22.26 15.22 -19.83
CA LEU A 339 -23.46 15.94 -19.39
C LEU A 339 -23.71 17.19 -20.25
N LYS A 340 -22.65 17.91 -20.65
CA LYS A 340 -22.79 19.12 -21.48
C LYS A 340 -23.28 18.80 -22.90
N ASP A 341 -22.80 17.70 -23.46
CA ASP A 341 -23.24 17.23 -24.79
C ASP A 341 -24.69 16.74 -24.76
N SER A 342 -25.14 16.11 -23.67
CA SER A 342 -26.53 15.66 -23.49
C SER A 342 -27.52 16.83 -23.29
N LEU A 343 -27.06 17.96 -22.75
CA LEU A 343 -27.87 19.19 -22.54
C LEU A 343 -27.80 20.15 -23.72
N GLY A 344 -26.78 20.07 -24.58
CA GLY A 344 -26.62 20.92 -25.77
C GLY A 344 -27.26 20.37 -27.05
N GLY A 345 -27.77 19.14 -27.00
CA GLY A 345 -28.46 18.46 -28.12
C GLY A 345 -29.99 18.45 -28.05
N SER A 346 -30.59 19.29 -27.17
CA SER A 346 -32.06 19.44 -27.03
C SER A 346 -32.55 20.78 -27.56
#